data_aaa17721bd0c93a3add913122e3835ea
#
_entry.id   aaa17721bd0c93a3add913122e3835ea
#
_cell.length_a   1.000
_cell.length_b   1.000
_cell.length_c   1.000
_cell.angle_alpha   90.00
_cell.angle_beta   90.00
_cell.angle_gamma   90.00
#
_symmetry.space_group_name_H-M   'P 1'
#
loop_
_entity.id
_entity.type
_entity.pdbx_description
1 polymer ?
#
loop_
_entity_poly.entity_id
_entity_poly.type
_entity_poly.pdbx_seq_one_letter_code
_entity_poly.pdbx_strand_id
1 'polypeptide(L)'
;MTKLENYTKYIMAALTGLIVAALYSPIVLTIFYSFYKTRKGKVDWNSFSYEPYTKLIFEKQILESLMNSIYVGIVTVICSVVIGFYFANYYHTSKSKMKEFLQFIIFLPFLLPPIITGLSLLIFFREINLPRSLNTVVIGHTIFVLAI
;
A
#
# COMPACT_ATOMS: atom_id res chain seq x y z
N MET A 1 -2.01 28.40 -32.17
CA MET A 1 -2.66 28.22 -30.87
C MET A 1 -3.53 29.40 -30.57
N THR A 2 -4.84 29.23 -30.49
CA THR A 2 -5.79 30.31 -30.26
C THR A 2 -5.73 30.77 -28.79
N LYS A 3 -6.08 32.05 -28.50
CA LYS A 3 -6.13 32.54 -27.10
C LYS A 3 -7.03 31.68 -26.21
N LEU A 4 -8.08 31.10 -26.76
CA LEU A 4 -8.99 30.15 -26.08
C LEU A 4 -8.27 28.87 -25.59
N GLU A 5 -7.38 28.28 -26.39
CA GLU A 5 -6.62 27.08 -26.00
C GLU A 5 -5.69 27.38 -24.81
N ASN A 6 -5.13 28.56 -24.74
CA ASN A 6 -4.27 28.95 -23.61
C ASN A 6 -5.08 29.12 -22.32
N TYR A 7 -6.27 29.76 -22.37
CA TYR A 7 -7.14 29.90 -21.21
C TYR A 7 -7.60 28.54 -20.69
N THR A 8 -7.99 27.62 -21.56
CA THR A 8 -8.38 26.25 -21.17
C THR A 8 -7.23 25.52 -20.49
N LYS A 9 -6.00 25.64 -20.99
CA LYS A 9 -4.82 25.02 -20.36
C LYS A 9 -4.56 25.56 -18.95
N TYR A 10 -4.66 26.87 -18.75
CA TYR A 10 -4.47 27.46 -17.42
C TYR A 10 -5.56 27.05 -16.43
N ILE A 11 -6.82 27.00 -16.88
CA ILE A 11 -7.94 26.54 -16.06
C ILE A 11 -7.74 25.06 -15.68
N MET A 12 -7.40 24.20 -16.63
CA MET A 12 -7.14 22.78 -16.37
C MET A 12 -5.94 22.59 -15.44
N ALA A 13 -4.87 23.33 -15.62
CA ALA A 13 -3.71 23.31 -14.73
C ALA A 13 -4.06 23.74 -13.30
N ALA A 14 -4.85 24.81 -13.16
CA ALA A 14 -5.31 25.29 -11.85
C ALA A 14 -6.22 24.26 -11.15
N LEU A 15 -7.18 23.66 -11.89
CA LEU A 15 -8.03 22.60 -11.35
C LEU A 15 -7.24 21.37 -10.94
N THR A 16 -6.29 20.93 -11.76
CA THR A 16 -5.39 19.82 -11.43
C THR A 16 -4.58 20.13 -10.17
N GLY A 17 -4.00 21.33 -10.09
CA GLY A 17 -3.24 21.77 -8.92
C GLY A 17 -4.09 21.78 -7.65
N LEU A 18 -5.34 22.25 -7.73
CA LEU A 18 -6.28 22.26 -6.60
C LEU A 18 -6.64 20.84 -6.15
N ILE A 19 -6.91 19.94 -7.09
CA ILE A 19 -7.19 18.53 -6.78
C ILE A 19 -5.98 17.87 -6.10
N VAL A 20 -4.79 18.07 -6.65
CA VAL A 20 -3.55 17.55 -6.07
C VAL A 20 -3.35 18.11 -4.66
N ALA A 21 -3.49 19.42 -4.47
CA ALA A 21 -3.37 20.05 -3.15
C ALA A 21 -4.41 19.49 -2.15
N ALA A 22 -5.65 19.28 -2.58
CA ALA A 22 -6.68 18.67 -1.73
C ALA A 22 -6.35 17.22 -1.36
N LEU A 23 -5.83 16.42 -2.29
CA LEU A 23 -5.41 15.02 -2.02
C LEU A 23 -4.23 14.93 -1.06
N TYR A 24 -3.26 15.83 -1.17
CA TYR A 24 -2.08 15.82 -0.30
C TYR A 24 -2.26 16.60 1.01
N SER A 25 -3.30 17.44 1.12
CA SER A 25 -3.54 18.24 2.32
C SER A 25 -3.63 17.43 3.62
N PRO A 26 -4.26 16.23 3.69
CA PRO A 26 -4.27 15.44 4.92
C PRO A 26 -2.88 15.00 5.36
N ILE A 27 -2.00 14.68 4.39
CA ILE A 27 -0.62 14.26 4.67
C ILE A 27 0.18 15.44 5.23
N VAL A 28 0.08 16.60 4.58
CA VAL A 28 0.76 17.82 5.03
C VAL A 28 0.29 18.22 6.42
N LEU A 29 -1.01 18.19 6.68
CA LEU A 29 -1.58 18.47 7.99
C LEU A 29 -1.10 17.48 9.06
N THR A 30 -1.02 16.18 8.73
CA THR A 30 -0.51 15.16 9.65
C THR A 30 0.95 15.41 10.00
N ILE A 31 1.79 15.72 9.01
CA ILE A 31 3.19 16.08 9.23
C ILE A 31 3.28 17.33 10.12
N PHE A 32 2.48 18.35 9.84
CA PHE A 32 2.48 19.58 10.62
C PHE A 32 2.08 19.33 12.07
N TYR A 33 0.98 18.60 12.32
CA TYR A 33 0.50 18.27 13.65
C TYR A 33 1.42 17.33 14.43
N SER A 34 2.27 16.55 13.76
CA SER A 34 3.20 15.64 14.44
C SER A 34 4.23 16.35 15.32
N PHE A 35 4.46 17.65 15.09
CA PHE A 35 5.34 18.50 15.93
C PHE A 35 4.65 19.08 17.14
N TYR A 36 3.34 18.94 17.31
CA TYR A 36 2.56 19.53 18.39
C TYR A 36 1.95 18.46 19.29
N LYS A 37 1.84 18.75 20.58
CA LYS A 37 1.13 17.86 21.51
C LYS A 37 -0.38 17.99 21.31
N THR A 38 -1.05 16.84 21.20
CA THR A 38 -2.51 16.79 21.13
C THR A 38 -3.07 16.31 22.46
N ARG A 39 -3.99 17.08 23.06
CA ARG A 39 -4.74 16.69 24.26
C ARG A 39 -6.24 16.68 23.94
N LYS A 40 -6.91 15.55 24.16
CA LYS A 40 -8.37 15.39 23.96
C LYS A 40 -8.84 15.91 22.58
N GLY A 41 -8.08 15.63 21.52
CA GLY A 41 -8.43 16.04 20.14
C GLY A 41 -8.18 17.53 19.83
N LYS A 42 -7.56 18.30 20.75
CA LYS A 42 -7.16 19.69 20.53
C LYS A 42 -5.64 19.78 20.43
N VAL A 43 -5.17 20.58 19.49
CA VAL A 43 -3.73 20.85 19.27
C VAL A 43 -3.32 21.98 20.21
N ASP A 44 -2.27 21.75 20.99
CA ASP A 44 -1.64 22.80 21.80
C ASP A 44 -0.57 23.51 20.96
N TRP A 45 -0.93 24.65 20.42
CA TRP A 45 -0.08 25.45 19.53
C TRP A 45 1.21 25.98 20.18
N ASN A 46 1.30 25.98 21.50
CA ASN A 46 2.49 26.41 22.23
C ASN A 46 3.44 25.26 22.52
N SER A 47 3.13 24.04 22.07
CA SER A 47 3.87 22.82 22.39
C SER A 47 4.75 22.30 21.25
N PHE A 48 5.20 23.17 20.33
CA PHE A 48 6.08 22.77 19.25
C PHE A 48 7.33 22.06 19.76
N SER A 49 7.60 20.84 19.31
CA SER A 49 8.71 20.04 19.80
C SER A 49 9.12 18.96 18.82
N TYR A 50 10.42 18.67 18.75
CA TYR A 50 10.99 17.50 18.06
C TYR A 50 11.06 16.24 18.94
N GLU A 51 10.67 16.36 20.21
CA GLU A 51 10.74 15.28 21.20
C GLU A 51 10.04 13.97 20.74
N PRO A 52 8.87 14.00 20.05
CA PRO A 52 8.27 12.78 19.54
C PRO A 52 9.17 12.00 18.58
N TYR A 53 9.91 12.70 17.74
CA TYR A 53 10.82 12.07 16.76
C TYR A 53 12.05 11.46 17.42
N THR A 54 12.62 12.14 18.42
CA THR A 54 13.75 11.58 19.18
C THR A 54 13.34 10.35 19.97
N LYS A 55 12.17 10.35 20.59
CA LYS A 55 11.63 9.19 21.30
C LYS A 55 11.36 8.02 20.37
N LEU A 56 10.86 8.28 19.17
CA LEU A 56 10.53 7.25 18.18
C LEU A 56 11.74 6.41 17.78
N ILE A 57 12.94 7.02 17.69
CA ILE A 57 14.18 6.33 17.34
C ILE A 57 14.63 5.35 18.44
N PHE A 58 14.28 5.61 19.70
CA PHE A 58 14.65 4.77 20.83
C PHE A 58 13.53 3.82 21.28
N GLU A 59 12.34 3.91 20.69
CA GLU A 59 11.21 3.05 21.01
C GLU A 59 11.36 1.69 20.33
N LYS A 60 11.79 0.70 21.11
CA LYS A 60 12.09 -0.65 20.62
C LYS A 60 10.93 -1.29 19.84
N GLN A 61 9.71 -1.12 20.32
CA GLN A 61 8.52 -1.69 19.69
C GLN A 61 8.28 -1.11 18.28
N ILE A 62 8.55 0.19 18.09
CA ILE A 62 8.41 0.86 16.79
C ILE A 62 9.49 0.37 15.83
N LEU A 63 10.73 0.25 16.30
CA LEU A 63 11.83 -0.27 15.49
C LEU A 63 11.60 -1.72 15.06
N GLU A 64 11.11 -2.57 15.96
CA GLU A 64 10.75 -3.96 15.62
C GLU A 64 9.63 -4.00 14.58
N SER A 65 8.60 -3.16 14.73
CA SER A 65 7.50 -3.07 13.77
C SER A 65 7.96 -2.57 12.40
N LEU A 66 8.90 -1.60 12.38
CA LEU A 66 9.51 -1.09 11.15
C LEU A 66 10.31 -2.19 10.44
N MET A 67 11.15 -2.92 11.18
CA MET A 67 11.94 -4.02 10.62
C MET A 67 11.04 -5.13 10.07
N ASN A 68 9.97 -5.48 10.77
CA ASN A 68 8.98 -6.45 10.29
C ASN A 68 8.31 -5.98 9.00
N SER A 69 7.95 -4.69 8.91
CA SER A 69 7.36 -4.11 7.70
C SER A 69 8.33 -4.12 6.52
N ILE A 70 9.61 -3.78 6.75
CA ILE A 70 10.66 -3.84 5.73
C ILE A 70 10.87 -5.28 5.25
N TYR A 71 10.96 -6.23 6.18
CA TYR A 71 11.09 -7.65 5.85
C TYR A 71 9.94 -8.13 4.97
N VAL A 72 8.69 -7.91 5.40
CA VAL A 72 7.50 -8.28 4.64
C VAL A 72 7.51 -7.62 3.27
N GLY A 73 7.82 -6.32 3.18
CA GLY A 73 7.86 -5.58 1.93
C GLY A 73 8.91 -6.15 0.95
N ILE A 74 10.15 -6.33 1.38
CA ILE A 74 11.22 -6.84 0.53
C ILE A 74 10.91 -8.25 0.03
N VAL A 75 10.52 -9.16 0.92
CA VAL A 75 10.24 -10.55 0.55
C VAL A 75 9.03 -10.64 -0.38
N THR A 76 7.97 -9.86 -0.11
CA THR A 76 6.80 -9.77 -1.00
C THR A 76 7.19 -9.31 -2.40
N VAL A 77 7.99 -8.24 -2.51
CA VAL A 77 8.43 -7.72 -3.82
C VAL A 77 9.22 -8.78 -4.58
N ILE A 78 10.19 -9.43 -3.94
CA ILE A 78 10.98 -10.48 -4.57
C ILE A 78 10.08 -11.63 -5.06
N CYS A 79 9.20 -12.15 -4.21
CA CYS A 79 8.27 -13.22 -4.57
C CYS A 79 7.35 -12.81 -5.72
N SER A 80 6.76 -11.61 -5.64
CA SER A 80 5.84 -11.14 -6.67
C SER A 80 6.53 -10.92 -8.02
N VAL A 81 7.74 -10.36 -8.03
CA VAL A 81 8.51 -10.16 -9.27
C VAL A 81 8.88 -11.51 -9.90
N VAL A 82 9.37 -12.47 -9.10
CA VAL A 82 9.74 -13.80 -9.60
C VAL A 82 8.51 -14.52 -10.17
N ILE A 83 7.44 -14.62 -9.39
CA ILE A 83 6.21 -15.31 -9.83
C ILE A 83 5.59 -14.60 -11.03
N GLY A 84 5.48 -13.26 -10.98
CA GLY A 84 4.93 -12.46 -12.07
C GLY A 84 5.73 -12.60 -13.37
N PHE A 85 7.07 -12.61 -13.28
CA PHE A 85 7.93 -12.82 -14.45
C PHE A 85 7.70 -14.19 -15.09
N TYR A 86 7.70 -15.26 -14.30
CA TYR A 86 7.45 -16.61 -14.84
C TYR A 86 6.03 -16.74 -15.40
N PHE A 87 5.04 -16.15 -14.73
CA PHE A 87 3.67 -16.14 -15.22
C PHE A 87 3.53 -15.37 -16.53
N ALA A 88 4.12 -14.17 -16.65
CA ALA A 88 4.09 -13.37 -17.86
C ALA A 88 4.75 -14.11 -19.04
N ASN A 89 5.90 -14.74 -18.80
CA ASN A 89 6.58 -15.54 -19.81
C ASN A 89 5.73 -16.74 -20.27
N TYR A 90 5.17 -17.48 -19.30
CA TYR A 90 4.25 -18.59 -19.60
C TYR A 90 3.03 -18.11 -20.38
N TYR A 91 2.42 -17.00 -19.97
CA TYR A 91 1.24 -16.44 -20.64
C TYR A 91 1.52 -16.05 -22.07
N HIS A 92 2.68 -15.47 -22.34
CA HIS A 92 3.09 -15.06 -23.68
C HIS A 92 3.44 -16.23 -24.60
N THR A 93 4.12 -17.25 -24.08
CA THR A 93 4.63 -18.37 -24.89
C THR A 93 3.65 -19.53 -25.02
N SER A 94 2.76 -19.74 -24.06
CA SER A 94 1.84 -20.87 -24.03
C SER A 94 0.63 -20.68 -24.94
N LYS A 95 0.28 -21.72 -25.68
CA LYS A 95 -0.96 -21.84 -26.47
C LYS A 95 -2.09 -22.55 -25.69
N SER A 96 -1.83 -22.95 -24.45
CA SER A 96 -2.78 -23.67 -23.60
C SER A 96 -3.90 -22.75 -23.10
N LYS A 97 -5.13 -23.24 -23.04
CA LYS A 97 -6.26 -22.56 -22.39
C LYS A 97 -6.06 -22.39 -20.88
N MET A 98 -5.12 -23.13 -20.28
CA MET A 98 -4.77 -23.02 -18.86
C MET A 98 -4.29 -21.61 -18.50
N LYS A 99 -3.68 -20.86 -19.42
CA LYS A 99 -3.21 -19.49 -19.17
C LYS A 99 -4.37 -18.54 -18.81
N GLU A 100 -5.52 -18.68 -19.46
CA GLU A 100 -6.70 -17.84 -19.18
C GLU A 100 -7.28 -18.16 -17.80
N PHE A 101 -7.31 -19.44 -17.45
CA PHE A 101 -7.73 -19.87 -16.11
C PHE A 101 -6.80 -19.36 -15.01
N LEU A 102 -5.49 -19.45 -15.22
CA LEU A 102 -4.51 -18.91 -14.25
C LEU A 102 -4.61 -17.39 -14.13
N GLN A 103 -4.80 -16.68 -15.23
CA GLN A 103 -5.05 -15.25 -15.22
C GLN A 103 -6.29 -14.90 -14.38
N PHE A 104 -7.40 -15.63 -14.58
CA PHE A 104 -8.61 -15.43 -13.79
C PHE A 104 -8.36 -15.63 -12.29
N ILE A 105 -7.64 -16.69 -11.90
CA ILE A 105 -7.30 -16.94 -10.49
C ILE A 105 -6.45 -15.81 -9.90
N ILE A 106 -5.45 -15.33 -10.63
CA ILE A 106 -4.59 -14.24 -10.17
C ILE A 106 -5.38 -12.94 -9.97
N PHE A 107 -6.33 -12.64 -10.87
CA PHE A 107 -7.17 -11.45 -10.76
C PHE A 107 -8.28 -11.57 -9.71
N LEU A 108 -8.62 -12.76 -9.25
CA LEU A 108 -9.71 -12.97 -8.31
C LEU A 108 -9.58 -12.15 -7.00
N PRO A 109 -8.39 -12.05 -6.35
CA PRO A 109 -8.21 -11.22 -5.16
C PRO A 109 -8.47 -9.72 -5.41
N PHE A 110 -8.21 -9.23 -6.63
CA PHE A 110 -8.47 -7.84 -6.99
C PHE A 110 -9.97 -7.53 -7.14
N LEU A 111 -10.76 -8.52 -7.57
CA LEU A 111 -12.21 -8.36 -7.75
C LEU A 111 -12.97 -8.40 -6.41
N LEU A 112 -12.39 -9.00 -5.38
CA LEU A 112 -12.99 -9.11 -4.06
C LEU A 112 -12.58 -7.92 -3.16
N PRO A 113 -13.48 -7.43 -2.29
CA PRO A 113 -13.09 -6.45 -1.28
C PRO A 113 -11.90 -6.96 -0.45
N PRO A 114 -10.85 -6.15 -0.22
CA PRO A 114 -9.62 -6.57 0.46
C PRO A 114 -9.85 -7.24 1.83
N ILE A 115 -10.86 -6.76 2.57
CA ILE A 115 -11.23 -7.31 3.88
C ILE A 115 -11.73 -8.75 3.74
N ILE A 116 -12.55 -9.04 2.74
CA ILE A 116 -13.09 -10.39 2.49
C ILE A 116 -11.95 -11.34 2.11
N THR A 117 -11.08 -10.91 1.22
CA THR A 117 -9.92 -11.71 0.78
C THR A 117 -8.97 -11.98 1.95
N GLY A 118 -8.67 -10.95 2.77
CA GLY A 118 -7.81 -11.11 3.94
C GLY A 118 -8.40 -12.07 4.97
N LEU A 119 -9.71 -11.97 5.26
CA LEU A 119 -10.40 -12.87 6.17
C LEU A 119 -10.43 -14.32 5.65
N SER A 120 -10.71 -14.49 4.36
CA SER A 120 -10.73 -15.81 3.71
C SER A 120 -9.36 -16.49 3.77
N LEU A 121 -8.28 -15.75 3.50
CA LEU A 121 -6.91 -16.25 3.64
C LEU A 121 -6.60 -16.62 5.09
N LEU A 122 -7.03 -15.82 6.07
CA LEU A 122 -6.81 -16.12 7.47
C LEU A 122 -7.52 -17.42 7.90
N ILE A 123 -8.76 -17.63 7.45
CA ILE A 123 -9.52 -18.87 7.70
C ILE A 123 -8.81 -20.04 7.00
N PHE A 124 -8.44 -19.89 5.75
CA PHE A 124 -7.74 -20.91 4.98
C PHE A 124 -6.42 -21.34 5.65
N PHE A 125 -5.59 -20.38 6.09
CA PHE A 125 -4.34 -20.68 6.80
C PHE A 125 -4.58 -21.43 8.10
N ARG A 126 -5.65 -21.10 8.81
CA ARG A 126 -6.06 -21.83 10.01
C ARG A 126 -6.44 -23.28 9.70
N GLU A 127 -7.25 -23.51 8.66
CA GLU A 127 -7.70 -24.86 8.27
C GLU A 127 -6.53 -25.78 7.88
N ILE A 128 -5.51 -25.24 7.23
CA ILE A 128 -4.30 -25.99 6.86
C ILE A 128 -3.24 -26.00 7.98
N ASN A 129 -3.59 -25.54 9.19
CA ASN A 129 -2.70 -25.45 10.35
C ASN A 129 -1.41 -24.61 10.09
N LEU A 130 -1.47 -23.62 9.22
CA LEU A 130 -0.36 -22.71 9.00
C LEU A 130 -0.30 -21.66 10.12
N PRO A 131 0.81 -21.57 10.89
CA PRO A 131 0.88 -20.66 12.03
C PRO A 131 0.86 -19.19 11.58
N ARG A 132 0.23 -18.34 12.38
CA ARG A 132 0.25 -16.89 12.17
C ARG A 132 1.67 -16.36 12.38
N SER A 133 2.29 -15.92 11.32
CA SER A 133 3.68 -15.44 11.32
C SER A 133 3.88 -14.36 10.25
N LEU A 134 5.04 -13.72 10.23
CA LEU A 134 5.41 -12.79 9.16
C LEU A 134 5.37 -13.47 7.77
N ASN A 135 5.68 -14.77 7.72
CA ASN A 135 5.64 -15.51 6.45
C ASN A 135 4.20 -15.65 5.90
N THR A 136 3.19 -15.85 6.75
CA THR A 136 1.80 -15.87 6.29
C THR A 136 1.32 -14.50 5.82
N VAL A 137 1.84 -13.42 6.42
CA VAL A 137 1.61 -12.04 5.96
C VAL A 137 2.25 -11.83 4.58
N VAL A 138 3.48 -12.30 4.37
CA VAL A 138 4.15 -12.24 3.06
C VAL A 138 3.35 -12.97 1.99
N ILE A 139 2.84 -14.17 2.28
CA ILE A 139 2.01 -14.93 1.33
C ILE A 139 0.76 -14.11 0.95
N GLY A 140 0.05 -13.58 1.95
CA GLY A 140 -1.13 -12.75 1.71
C GLY A 140 -0.83 -11.52 0.85
N HIS A 141 0.24 -10.77 1.17
CA HIS A 141 0.67 -9.62 0.39
C HIS A 141 1.08 -9.99 -1.03
N THR A 142 1.80 -11.11 -1.21
CA THR A 142 2.20 -11.59 -2.53
C THR A 142 0.99 -11.90 -3.41
N ILE A 143 -0.04 -12.55 -2.86
CA ILE A 143 -1.30 -12.84 -3.58
C ILE A 143 -1.96 -11.54 -4.04
N PHE A 144 -2.01 -10.51 -3.17
CA PHE A 144 -2.59 -9.21 -3.53
C PHE A 144 -1.77 -8.47 -4.60
N VAL A 145 -0.44 -8.42 -4.43
CA VAL A 145 0.45 -7.70 -5.36
C VAL A 145 0.47 -8.34 -6.74
N LEU A 146 0.34 -9.67 -6.83
CA LEU A 146 0.26 -10.37 -8.12
C LEU A 146 -1.02 -10.06 -8.91
N ALA A 147 -2.07 -9.60 -8.23
CA ALA A 147 -3.35 -9.27 -8.85
C ALA A 147 -3.39 -7.84 -9.45
N ILE A 148 -2.43 -6.99 -9.09
CA ILE A 148 -2.30 -5.60 -9.56
C ILE A 148 -1.37 -5.50 -10.75
#